data_9fbc8a4191c9f4f76b003799c889e85f
#
_entry.id   9fbc8a4191c9f4f76b003799c889e85f
#
_cell.length_a   1.000
_cell.length_b   1.000
_cell.length_c   1.000
_cell.angle_alpha   90.00
_cell.angle_beta   90.00
_cell.angle_gamma   90.00
#
_symmetry.space_group_name_H-M   'P 1'
#
loop_
_entity.id
_entity.type
_entity.pdbx_description
1 polymer ?
#
loop_
_entity_poly.entity_id
_entity_poly.type
_entity_poly.pdbx_seq_one_letter_code
_entity_poly.pdbx_strand_id
1 'polypeptide(L)'
;GPSGREDKAAEAIKQYVAPYADEVYRDAMGNLIAHKRGTSGKKIMLSAHMDQIGFIVVAIDEKGFLRVARVGGVNPIISTAREVVFENGVKGVTYFENTAKHGVNEATFNELYIDIGCASREEAEKKVAIGDMAVYVTNYVELGERAACGAMDDRICCAIVAEAMKKMKSEHDVYAVFTVQEEVGCRGGSPAAYAIEPDLNISL
;
A
#
# COMPACT_ATOMS: atom_id res chain seq x y z
N GLY A 1 2.05 -3.34 2.55
CA GLY A 1 0.72 -3.43 3.16
C GLY A 1 -0.24 -2.43 2.57
N PRO A 2 -1.55 -2.53 2.87
CA PRO A 2 -2.51 -1.50 2.50
C PRO A 2 -2.32 -0.23 3.35
N SER A 3 -3.10 0.85 3.04
CA SER A 3 -3.04 2.12 3.77
C SER A 3 -3.17 1.92 5.29
N GLY A 4 -2.23 2.47 6.07
CA GLY A 4 -2.13 2.31 7.51
C GLY A 4 -1.39 1.03 7.97
N ARG A 5 -0.83 0.24 7.03
CA ARG A 5 -0.04 -0.97 7.28
C ARG A 5 1.22 -1.02 6.42
N GLU A 6 1.92 0.10 6.28
CA GLU A 6 3.07 0.27 5.40
C GLU A 6 4.40 -0.19 6.02
N ASP A 7 4.42 -0.65 7.27
CA ASP A 7 5.66 -0.91 8.03
C ASP A 7 6.67 -1.81 7.32
N LYS A 8 6.19 -2.89 6.67
CA LYS A 8 7.08 -3.81 5.94
C LYS A 8 7.70 -3.14 4.71
N ALA A 9 6.93 -2.31 4.00
CA ALA A 9 7.46 -1.56 2.85
C ALA A 9 8.47 -0.52 3.31
N ALA A 10 8.14 0.25 4.34
CA ALA A 10 9.02 1.25 4.91
C ALA A 10 10.34 0.64 5.41
N GLU A 11 10.31 -0.51 6.07
CA GLU A 11 11.54 -1.16 6.54
C GLU A 11 12.43 -1.61 5.38
N ALA A 12 11.83 -2.19 4.32
CA ALA A 12 12.58 -2.58 3.12
C ALA A 12 13.22 -1.36 2.43
N ILE A 13 12.46 -0.27 2.28
CA ILE A 13 12.98 0.98 1.70
C ILE A 13 14.08 1.57 2.58
N LYS A 14 13.88 1.61 3.91
CA LYS A 14 14.87 2.10 4.87
C LYS A 14 16.20 1.38 4.72
N GLN A 15 16.18 0.05 4.68
CA GLN A 15 17.40 -0.76 4.49
C GLN A 15 18.11 -0.41 3.19
N TYR A 16 17.37 -0.09 2.12
CA TYR A 16 17.94 0.27 0.84
C TYR A 16 18.54 1.69 0.83
N VAL A 17 17.85 2.69 1.39
CA VAL A 17 18.24 4.11 1.29
C VAL A 17 19.24 4.54 2.36
N ALA A 18 19.28 3.86 3.51
CA ALA A 18 20.11 4.26 4.65
C ALA A 18 21.60 4.47 4.31
N PRO A 19 22.24 3.67 3.44
CA PRO A 19 23.65 3.90 3.08
C PRO A 19 23.90 5.18 2.26
N TYR A 20 22.84 5.82 1.76
CA TYR A 20 22.91 6.95 0.83
C TYR A 20 22.33 8.24 1.40
N ALA A 21 21.84 8.22 2.63
CA ALA A 21 21.27 9.36 3.34
C ALA A 21 22.09 9.68 4.59
N ASP A 22 22.08 10.94 5.00
CA ASP A 22 22.69 11.37 6.27
C ASP A 22 21.80 11.06 7.47
N GLU A 23 20.48 11.01 7.22
CA GLU A 23 19.49 10.71 8.24
C GLU A 23 18.30 9.96 7.62
N VAL A 24 17.75 8.97 8.34
CA VAL A 24 16.53 8.25 7.96
C VAL A 24 15.64 8.12 9.19
N TYR A 25 14.43 8.66 9.11
CA TYR A 25 13.49 8.68 10.22
C TYR A 25 12.05 8.53 9.75
N ARG A 26 11.12 8.32 10.69
CA ARG A 26 9.68 8.40 10.47
C ARG A 26 9.10 9.64 11.11
N ASP A 27 8.20 10.30 10.42
CA ASP A 27 7.42 11.40 10.99
C ASP A 27 6.21 10.89 11.79
N ALA A 28 5.45 11.81 12.36
CA ALA A 28 4.26 11.49 13.18
C ALA A 28 3.13 10.81 12.39
N MET A 29 3.09 10.97 11.06
CA MET A 29 2.11 10.28 10.21
C MET A 29 2.56 8.86 9.86
N GLY A 30 3.84 8.54 10.04
CA GLY A 30 4.44 7.28 9.66
C GLY A 30 5.15 7.31 8.30
N ASN A 31 5.24 8.46 7.62
CA ASN A 31 6.06 8.60 6.42
C ASN A 31 7.51 8.23 6.73
N LEU A 32 8.16 7.52 5.81
CA LEU A 32 9.59 7.31 5.89
C LEU A 32 10.29 8.43 5.14
N ILE A 33 11.23 9.12 5.81
CA ILE A 33 11.96 10.25 5.25
C ILE A 33 13.44 9.92 5.27
N ALA A 34 14.10 9.98 4.11
CA ALA A 34 15.54 9.89 3.99
C ALA A 34 16.08 11.26 3.56
N HIS A 35 16.91 11.86 4.38
CA HIS A 35 17.48 13.19 4.18
C HIS A 35 18.95 13.10 3.80
N LYS A 36 19.31 13.78 2.72
CA LYS A 36 20.68 13.99 2.28
C LYS A 36 20.99 15.48 2.32
N ARG A 37 21.95 15.85 3.15
CA ARG A 37 22.27 17.26 3.43
C ARG A 37 23.00 17.92 2.26
N GLY A 38 22.62 19.16 1.99
CA GLY A 38 23.27 20.07 1.06
C GLY A 38 23.94 21.24 1.77
N THR A 39 24.48 22.16 0.99
CA THR A 39 25.17 23.36 1.47
C THR A 39 24.54 24.67 1.01
N SER A 40 23.54 24.62 0.10
CA SER A 40 22.93 25.80 -0.50
C SER A 40 21.84 26.45 0.35
N GLY A 41 21.32 25.75 1.36
CA GLY A 41 20.15 26.16 2.14
C GLY A 41 18.81 25.99 1.40
N LYS A 42 18.81 25.43 0.18
CA LYS A 42 17.61 25.09 -0.56
C LYS A 42 17.21 23.63 -0.31
N LYS A 43 15.90 23.33 -0.32
CA LYS A 43 15.33 22.02 -0.04
C LYS A 43 14.56 21.48 -1.25
N ILE A 44 14.89 20.28 -1.66
CA ILE A 44 14.15 19.53 -2.69
C ILE A 44 13.49 18.34 -2.01
N MET A 45 12.20 18.15 -2.23
CA MET A 45 11.46 16.98 -1.79
C MET A 45 11.11 16.11 -2.99
N LEU A 46 11.41 14.82 -2.92
CA LEU A 46 10.98 13.79 -3.85
C LEU A 46 9.99 12.90 -3.12
N SER A 47 8.79 12.69 -3.64
CA SER A 47 7.77 11.92 -2.93
C SER A 47 7.16 10.82 -3.80
N ALA A 48 6.89 9.67 -3.17
CA ALA A 48 6.18 8.51 -3.71
C ALA A 48 5.50 7.77 -2.56
N HIS A 49 4.38 7.05 -2.83
CA HIS A 49 3.66 6.40 -1.74
C HIS A 49 3.97 4.91 -1.59
N MET A 50 3.92 4.43 -0.34
CA MET A 50 4.27 3.05 0.01
C MET A 50 3.07 2.11 0.09
N ASP A 51 1.87 2.67 0.34
CA ASP A 51 0.67 1.87 0.50
C ASP A 51 0.14 1.34 -0.83
N GLN A 52 -0.78 0.43 -0.74
CA GLN A 52 -1.52 -0.14 -1.87
C GLN A 52 -2.97 -0.33 -1.48
N ILE A 53 -3.83 -0.51 -2.47
CA ILE A 53 -5.23 -0.89 -2.28
C ILE A 53 -5.37 -2.24 -1.60
N GLY A 54 -6.48 -2.45 -0.91
CA GLY A 54 -6.77 -3.71 -0.23
C GLY A 54 -8.17 -3.75 0.36
N PHE A 55 -8.33 -4.63 1.33
CA PHE A 55 -9.59 -4.91 2.00
C PHE A 55 -9.40 -4.84 3.51
N ILE A 56 -10.45 -4.43 4.23
CA ILE A 56 -10.53 -4.50 5.68
C ILE A 56 -11.78 -5.31 6.07
N VAL A 57 -11.62 -6.26 6.99
CA VAL A 57 -12.73 -7.07 7.50
C VAL A 57 -13.62 -6.20 8.37
N VAL A 58 -14.91 -6.18 8.04
CA VAL A 58 -15.93 -5.40 8.78
C VAL A 58 -16.96 -6.28 9.50
N ALA A 59 -17.12 -7.55 9.05
CA ALA A 59 -17.94 -8.54 9.73
C ALA A 59 -17.53 -9.96 9.31
N ILE A 60 -17.91 -10.95 10.11
CA ILE A 60 -17.77 -12.38 9.81
C ILE A 60 -19.16 -12.98 9.91
N ASP A 61 -19.66 -13.64 8.86
CA ASP A 61 -20.99 -14.22 8.86
C ASP A 61 -21.02 -15.63 9.50
N GLU A 62 -22.20 -16.18 9.73
CA GLU A 62 -22.38 -17.48 10.38
C GLU A 62 -21.75 -18.65 9.62
N LYS A 63 -21.53 -18.49 8.32
CA LYS A 63 -20.89 -19.50 7.44
C LYS A 63 -19.37 -19.35 7.37
N GLY A 64 -18.80 -18.34 8.06
CA GLY A 64 -17.36 -18.08 8.07
C GLY A 64 -16.87 -17.23 6.93
N PHE A 65 -17.74 -16.66 6.09
CA PHE A 65 -17.34 -15.69 5.08
C PHE A 65 -17.06 -14.32 5.70
N LEU A 66 -15.98 -13.69 5.24
CA LEU A 66 -15.56 -12.37 5.72
C LEU A 66 -16.19 -11.28 4.86
N ARG A 67 -16.98 -10.42 5.49
CA ARG A 67 -17.47 -9.19 4.86
C ARG A 67 -16.40 -8.12 4.96
N VAL A 68 -16.18 -7.42 3.86
CA VAL A 68 -15.06 -6.49 3.76
C VAL A 68 -15.49 -5.13 3.22
N ALA A 69 -14.79 -4.09 3.67
CA ALA A 69 -14.79 -2.79 3.03
C ALA A 69 -13.51 -2.62 2.21
N ARG A 70 -13.57 -1.73 1.23
CA ARG A 70 -12.38 -1.37 0.44
C ARG A 70 -11.45 -0.46 1.23
N VAL A 71 -10.16 -0.62 1.03
CA VAL A 71 -9.11 0.32 1.40
C VAL A 71 -8.51 0.83 0.10
N GLY A 72 -8.68 2.12 -0.17
CA GLY A 72 -8.27 2.73 -1.45
C GLY A 72 -9.22 2.44 -2.62
N GLY A 73 -8.71 2.59 -3.82
CA GLY A 73 -9.44 2.56 -5.09
C GLY A 73 -9.79 1.17 -5.62
N VAL A 74 -10.14 0.21 -4.76
CA VAL A 74 -10.52 -1.15 -5.20
C VAL A 74 -11.74 -1.13 -6.10
N ASN A 75 -11.61 -1.70 -7.30
CA ASN A 75 -12.71 -1.88 -8.24
C ASN A 75 -13.39 -3.25 -8.00
N PRO A 76 -14.69 -3.30 -7.68
CA PRO A 76 -15.39 -4.55 -7.40
C PRO A 76 -15.36 -5.53 -8.57
N ILE A 77 -15.50 -5.06 -9.82
CA ILE A 77 -15.57 -5.93 -11.01
C ILE A 77 -14.31 -6.80 -11.15
N ILE A 78 -13.13 -6.22 -10.94
CA ILE A 78 -11.86 -6.95 -11.06
C ILE A 78 -11.51 -7.74 -9.79
N SER A 79 -12.32 -7.63 -8.75
CA SER A 79 -12.10 -8.33 -7.47
C SER A 79 -12.71 -9.73 -7.42
N THR A 80 -13.32 -10.21 -8.51
CA THR A 80 -13.92 -11.55 -8.56
C THR A 80 -12.84 -12.62 -8.69
N ALA A 81 -12.96 -13.69 -7.90
CA ALA A 81 -12.09 -14.88 -7.93
C ALA A 81 -10.58 -14.53 -7.83
N ARG A 82 -10.25 -13.53 -7.01
CA ARG A 82 -8.86 -13.12 -6.77
C ARG A 82 -8.36 -13.71 -5.46
N GLU A 83 -7.15 -14.27 -5.49
CA GLU A 83 -6.46 -14.68 -4.27
C GLU A 83 -6.03 -13.45 -3.48
N VAL A 84 -6.26 -13.48 -2.17
CA VAL A 84 -5.84 -12.45 -1.22
C VAL A 84 -5.05 -13.06 -0.07
N VAL A 85 -4.25 -12.24 0.59
CA VAL A 85 -3.48 -12.65 1.76
C VAL A 85 -3.60 -11.59 2.85
N PHE A 86 -3.87 -12.04 4.07
CA PHE A 86 -3.86 -11.24 5.29
C PHE A 86 -2.44 -11.05 5.81
N GLU A 87 -2.23 -10.06 6.66
CA GLU A 87 -0.92 -9.75 7.23
C GLU A 87 -0.32 -10.91 8.03
N ASN A 88 -1.17 -11.72 8.68
CA ASN A 88 -0.81 -12.92 9.42
C ASN A 88 -0.53 -14.16 8.54
N GLY A 89 -0.65 -14.02 7.20
CA GLY A 89 -0.39 -15.07 6.23
C GLY A 89 -1.61 -15.93 5.87
N VAL A 90 -2.77 -15.71 6.48
CA VAL A 90 -4.02 -16.39 6.08
C VAL A 90 -4.35 -15.99 4.65
N LYS A 91 -4.66 -16.98 3.81
CA LYS A 91 -5.06 -16.77 2.42
C LYS A 91 -6.56 -16.92 2.28
N GLY A 92 -7.12 -16.23 1.27
CA GLY A 92 -8.52 -16.34 0.92
C GLY A 92 -8.75 -16.03 -0.55
N VAL A 93 -9.99 -16.22 -0.98
CA VAL A 93 -10.43 -15.89 -2.33
C VAL A 93 -11.64 -14.96 -2.24
N THR A 94 -11.61 -13.89 -3.01
CA THR A 94 -12.72 -12.95 -3.11
C THR A 94 -13.80 -13.48 -4.04
N TYR A 95 -15.05 -13.28 -3.66
CA TYR A 95 -16.19 -13.54 -4.53
C TYR A 95 -17.39 -12.66 -4.19
N PHE A 96 -18.44 -12.69 -5.01
CA PHE A 96 -19.66 -11.92 -4.82
C PHE A 96 -20.86 -12.80 -4.58
N GLU A 97 -21.76 -12.37 -3.70
CA GLU A 97 -23.09 -12.95 -3.59
C GLU A 97 -23.92 -12.61 -4.83
N ASN A 98 -24.91 -13.46 -5.11
CA ASN A 98 -25.92 -13.21 -6.13
C ASN A 98 -25.41 -13.02 -7.58
N THR A 99 -24.17 -13.40 -7.91
CA THR A 99 -23.65 -13.34 -9.29
C THR A 99 -24.57 -14.01 -10.32
N ALA A 100 -25.35 -15.01 -9.90
CA ALA A 100 -26.36 -15.67 -10.74
C ALA A 100 -27.56 -14.76 -11.08
N LYS A 101 -27.82 -13.70 -10.27
CA LYS A 101 -28.95 -12.78 -10.49
C LYS A 101 -28.59 -11.56 -11.32
N HIS A 102 -27.38 -11.05 -11.14
CA HIS A 102 -26.98 -9.72 -11.63
C HIS A 102 -25.86 -9.77 -12.66
N GLY A 103 -25.13 -10.89 -12.75
CA GLY A 103 -23.86 -10.93 -13.48
C GLY A 103 -22.74 -10.16 -12.74
N VAL A 104 -21.51 -10.42 -13.11
CA VAL A 104 -20.33 -9.80 -12.46
C VAL A 104 -20.28 -8.28 -12.67
N ASN A 105 -20.81 -7.79 -13.78
CA ASN A 105 -20.76 -6.36 -14.13
C ASN A 105 -21.65 -5.47 -13.26
N GLU A 106 -22.58 -6.05 -12.52
CA GLU A 106 -23.49 -5.33 -11.61
C GLU A 106 -23.12 -5.54 -10.14
N ALA A 107 -22.03 -6.28 -9.85
CA ALA A 107 -21.60 -6.57 -8.51
C ALA A 107 -21.23 -5.27 -7.76
N THR A 108 -21.81 -5.12 -6.58
CA THR A 108 -21.53 -4.01 -5.67
C THR A 108 -20.55 -4.43 -4.58
N PHE A 109 -19.86 -3.47 -3.99
CA PHE A 109 -18.91 -3.79 -2.93
C PHE A 109 -19.56 -4.43 -1.70
N ASN A 110 -20.83 -4.14 -1.43
CA ASN A 110 -21.58 -4.71 -0.31
C ASN A 110 -21.85 -6.22 -0.47
N GLU A 111 -21.74 -6.76 -1.69
CA GLU A 111 -21.91 -8.17 -1.99
C GLU A 111 -20.58 -8.93 -2.00
N LEU A 112 -19.45 -8.21 -1.89
CA LEU A 112 -18.13 -8.82 -1.86
C LEU A 112 -17.88 -9.52 -0.52
N TYR A 113 -17.33 -10.72 -0.59
CA TYR A 113 -16.82 -11.43 0.57
C TYR A 113 -15.48 -12.10 0.27
N ILE A 114 -14.75 -12.44 1.32
CA ILE A 114 -13.56 -13.29 1.24
C ILE A 114 -13.87 -14.63 1.89
N ASP A 115 -13.63 -15.70 1.14
CA ASP A 115 -13.67 -17.07 1.65
C ASP A 115 -12.24 -17.48 2.06
N ILE A 116 -12.07 -17.88 3.33
CA ILE A 116 -10.81 -18.37 3.88
C ILE A 116 -10.87 -19.88 4.23
N GLY A 117 -11.87 -20.59 3.67
CA GLY A 117 -12.05 -22.04 3.84
C GLY A 117 -12.50 -22.44 5.25
N CYS A 118 -13.33 -21.63 5.91
CA CYS A 118 -13.95 -21.93 7.19
C CYS A 118 -15.42 -22.28 7.02
N ALA A 119 -15.94 -23.19 7.84
CA ALA A 119 -17.32 -23.64 7.78
C ALA A 119 -18.24 -22.90 8.79
N SER A 120 -17.67 -22.13 9.70
CA SER A 120 -18.42 -21.35 10.69
C SER A 120 -17.69 -20.05 11.08
N ARG A 121 -18.44 -19.15 11.72
CA ARG A 121 -17.92 -17.91 12.30
C ARG A 121 -16.78 -18.21 13.30
N GLU A 122 -16.99 -19.17 14.21
CA GLU A 122 -16.03 -19.50 15.25
C GLU A 122 -14.70 -20.02 14.68
N GLU A 123 -14.73 -20.72 13.55
CA GLU A 123 -13.52 -21.15 12.87
C GLU A 123 -12.79 -19.96 12.23
N ALA A 124 -13.53 -19.05 11.61
CA ALA A 124 -12.98 -17.88 10.95
C ALA A 124 -12.35 -16.91 11.97
N GLU A 125 -13.04 -16.65 13.09
CA GLU A 125 -12.57 -15.77 14.18
C GLU A 125 -11.26 -16.26 14.84
N LYS A 126 -10.94 -17.55 14.76
CA LYS A 126 -9.64 -18.09 15.21
C LYS A 126 -8.49 -17.72 14.28
N LYS A 127 -8.78 -17.33 13.04
CA LYS A 127 -7.78 -17.06 12.01
C LYS A 127 -7.69 -15.58 11.67
N VAL A 128 -8.82 -14.85 11.65
CA VAL A 128 -8.93 -13.47 11.22
C VAL A 128 -9.91 -12.72 12.10
N ALA A 129 -9.60 -11.50 12.46
CA ALA A 129 -10.44 -10.63 13.28
C ALA A 129 -11.06 -9.48 12.43
N ILE A 130 -12.12 -8.86 12.94
CA ILE A 130 -12.62 -7.58 12.43
C ILE A 130 -11.52 -6.54 12.56
N GLY A 131 -11.26 -5.78 11.47
CA GLY A 131 -10.18 -4.82 11.38
C GLY A 131 -8.89 -5.38 10.75
N ASP A 132 -8.77 -6.69 10.58
CA ASP A 132 -7.66 -7.28 9.82
C ASP A 132 -7.76 -6.90 8.35
N MET A 133 -6.59 -6.69 7.72
CA MET A 133 -6.51 -6.25 6.34
C MET A 133 -5.90 -7.32 5.45
N ALA A 134 -6.39 -7.37 4.22
CA ALA A 134 -5.89 -8.26 3.17
C ALA A 134 -5.53 -7.47 1.91
N VAL A 135 -4.58 -8.00 1.16
CA VAL A 135 -4.18 -7.48 -0.15
C VAL A 135 -4.27 -8.59 -1.19
N TYR A 136 -4.34 -8.23 -2.47
CA TYR A 136 -4.24 -9.21 -3.54
C TYR A 136 -2.90 -9.94 -3.52
N VAL A 137 -2.93 -11.25 -3.74
CA VAL A 137 -1.73 -12.02 -4.05
C VAL A 137 -1.36 -11.75 -5.50
N THR A 138 -0.16 -11.21 -5.70
CA THR A 138 0.36 -10.89 -7.02
C THR A 138 1.82 -11.32 -7.12
N ASN A 139 2.15 -11.95 -8.23
CA ASN A 139 3.52 -12.35 -8.53
C ASN A 139 4.15 -11.33 -9.48
N TYR A 140 5.46 -11.14 -9.35
CA TYR A 140 6.23 -10.45 -10.37
C TYR A 140 6.31 -11.33 -11.63
N VAL A 141 5.98 -10.75 -12.76
CA VAL A 141 5.96 -11.43 -14.07
C VAL A 141 6.70 -10.57 -15.09
N GLU A 142 7.68 -11.18 -15.75
CA GLU A 142 8.35 -10.57 -16.90
C GLU A 142 7.56 -10.83 -18.19
N LEU A 143 7.30 -9.78 -18.94
CA LEU A 143 6.53 -9.79 -20.18
C LEU A 143 7.35 -9.17 -21.32
N GLY A 144 8.44 -9.82 -21.68
CA GLY A 144 9.42 -9.29 -22.64
C GLY A 144 10.12 -8.06 -22.09
N GLU A 145 9.92 -6.88 -22.70
CA GLU A 145 10.50 -5.61 -22.24
C GLU A 145 9.70 -4.93 -21.14
N ARG A 146 8.66 -5.57 -20.62
CA ARG A 146 7.78 -5.06 -19.58
C ARG A 146 7.74 -6.01 -18.39
N ALA A 147 7.30 -5.48 -17.25
CA ALA A 147 7.02 -6.26 -16.06
C ALA A 147 5.61 -5.94 -15.52
N ALA A 148 5.01 -6.91 -14.86
CA ALA A 148 3.75 -6.74 -14.15
C ALA A 148 3.90 -7.27 -12.72
N CYS A 149 3.35 -6.53 -11.77
CA CYS A 149 3.29 -6.92 -10.37
C CYS A 149 2.15 -6.15 -9.68
N GLY A 150 1.68 -6.63 -8.54
CA GLY A 150 0.83 -5.81 -7.70
C GLY A 150 1.62 -4.73 -6.98
N ALA A 151 0.91 -3.68 -6.58
CA ALA A 151 1.49 -2.53 -5.89
C ALA A 151 2.61 -1.82 -6.68
N MET A 152 2.64 -1.93 -8.02
CA MET A 152 3.52 -1.10 -8.84
C MET A 152 3.12 0.37 -8.74
N ASP A 153 1.85 0.64 -8.59
CA ASP A 153 1.31 1.85 -8.04
C ASP A 153 1.38 1.77 -6.50
N ASP A 154 2.25 2.50 -5.81
CA ASP A 154 3.28 3.37 -6.41
C ASP A 154 4.71 2.94 -6.00
N ARG A 155 4.92 1.67 -5.69
CA ARG A 155 6.24 1.17 -5.25
C ARG A 155 7.31 1.24 -6.32
N ILE A 156 6.91 1.35 -7.60
CA ILE A 156 7.89 1.60 -8.66
C ILE A 156 8.50 2.99 -8.49
N CYS A 157 7.70 4.00 -8.17
CA CYS A 157 8.20 5.34 -7.92
C CYS A 157 8.98 5.41 -6.60
N CYS A 158 8.59 4.64 -5.59
CA CYS A 158 9.44 4.47 -4.40
C CYS A 158 10.85 3.95 -4.78
N ALA A 159 10.94 2.96 -5.66
CA ALA A 159 12.21 2.45 -6.14
C ALA A 159 13.00 3.49 -6.95
N ILE A 160 12.31 4.27 -7.79
CA ILE A 160 12.91 5.37 -8.56
C ILE A 160 13.49 6.44 -7.61
N VAL A 161 12.73 6.86 -6.60
CA VAL A 161 13.20 7.83 -5.60
C VAL A 161 14.40 7.28 -4.82
N ALA A 162 14.36 6.01 -4.42
CA ALA A 162 15.46 5.36 -3.73
C ALA A 162 16.74 5.26 -4.59
N GLU A 163 16.60 4.93 -5.87
CA GLU A 163 17.73 4.92 -6.81
C GLU A 163 18.25 6.34 -7.10
N ALA A 164 17.38 7.34 -7.13
CA ALA A 164 17.78 8.74 -7.27
C ALA A 164 18.63 9.17 -6.06
N MET A 165 18.23 8.83 -4.83
CA MET A 165 19.02 9.12 -3.63
C MET A 165 20.43 8.53 -3.70
N LYS A 166 20.56 7.32 -4.21
CA LYS A 166 21.87 6.65 -4.39
C LYS A 166 22.78 7.40 -5.39
N LYS A 167 22.22 7.85 -6.50
CA LYS A 167 22.97 8.43 -7.62
C LYS A 167 23.16 9.94 -7.52
N MET A 168 22.26 10.62 -6.82
CA MET A 168 22.20 12.07 -6.81
C MET A 168 23.38 12.69 -6.08
N LYS A 169 23.98 13.68 -6.70
CA LYS A 169 24.87 14.66 -6.09
C LYS A 169 24.16 16.01 -6.15
N SER A 170 23.95 16.64 -5.02
CA SER A 170 23.19 17.89 -4.93
C SER A 170 23.87 18.84 -3.94
N GLU A 171 23.87 20.13 -4.26
CA GLU A 171 24.20 21.19 -3.31
C GLU A 171 22.99 21.54 -2.43
N HIS A 172 21.79 21.07 -2.77
CA HIS A 172 20.57 21.30 -2.02
C HIS A 172 20.33 20.15 -1.04
N ASP A 173 19.63 20.43 0.06
CA ASP A 173 19.06 19.38 0.90
C ASP A 173 18.06 18.58 0.09
N VAL A 174 18.19 17.27 0.08
CA VAL A 174 17.27 16.37 -0.63
C VAL A 174 16.54 15.49 0.37
N TYR A 175 15.23 15.58 0.35
CA TYR A 175 14.34 14.77 1.18
C TYR A 175 13.62 13.77 0.27
N ALA A 176 13.94 12.50 0.38
CA ALA A 176 13.15 11.41 -0.20
C ALA A 176 12.07 11.03 0.80
N VAL A 177 10.81 11.29 0.46
CA VAL A 177 9.64 11.09 1.31
C VAL A 177 8.80 9.95 0.74
N PHE A 178 8.81 8.83 1.44
CA PHE A 178 7.99 7.68 1.13
C PHE A 178 6.72 7.78 1.97
N THR A 179 5.65 8.21 1.32
CA THR A 179 4.41 8.62 2.01
C THR A 179 3.53 7.43 2.36
N VAL A 180 2.71 7.61 3.39
CA VAL A 180 1.67 6.67 3.82
C VAL A 180 0.29 7.17 3.43
N GLN A 181 -0.68 6.24 3.32
CA GLN A 181 -2.10 6.53 3.21
C GLN A 181 -2.46 7.45 2.01
N GLU A 182 -1.78 7.26 0.89
CA GLU A 182 -2.11 7.97 -0.35
C GLU A 182 -3.47 7.51 -0.87
N GLU A 183 -3.71 6.20 -0.94
CA GLU A 183 -4.88 5.53 -1.51
C GLU A 183 -6.21 5.91 -0.79
N VAL A 184 -6.12 6.50 0.39
CA VAL A 184 -7.26 6.97 1.17
C VAL A 184 -7.32 8.50 1.29
N GLY A 185 -6.64 9.21 0.37
CA GLY A 185 -6.73 10.66 0.19
C GLY A 185 -5.44 11.44 0.45
N CYS A 186 -4.28 10.96 -0.03
CA CYS A 186 -2.97 11.65 -0.01
C CYS A 186 -2.55 12.14 1.39
N ARG A 187 -2.88 11.39 2.44
CA ARG A 187 -2.82 11.88 3.83
C ARG A 187 -1.40 12.13 4.33
N GLY A 188 -0.42 11.37 3.85
CA GLY A 188 0.97 11.52 4.30
C GLY A 188 1.71 12.69 3.66
N GLY A 189 1.39 13.04 2.40
CA GLY A 189 2.15 14.00 1.62
C GLY A 189 2.11 15.43 2.14
N SER A 190 0.91 15.96 2.42
CA SER A 190 0.75 17.34 2.89
C SER A 190 1.42 17.63 4.24
N PRO A 191 1.28 16.77 5.28
CA PRO A 191 2.00 16.97 6.54
C PRO A 191 3.53 16.92 6.37
N ALA A 192 4.05 16.02 5.52
CA ALA A 192 5.47 15.96 5.24
C ALA A 192 5.99 17.24 4.56
N ALA A 193 5.27 17.70 3.53
CA ALA A 193 5.62 18.95 2.85
C ALA A 193 5.56 20.16 3.79
N TYR A 194 4.56 20.22 4.66
CA TYR A 194 4.45 21.28 5.67
C TYR A 194 5.62 21.27 6.66
N ALA A 195 6.05 20.09 7.11
CA ALA A 195 7.15 19.96 8.07
C ALA A 195 8.52 20.23 7.43
N ILE A 196 8.72 19.84 6.17
CA ILE A 196 9.98 20.02 5.43
C ILE A 196 10.11 21.44 4.89
N GLU A 197 9.00 22.05 4.45
CA GLU A 197 8.98 23.35 3.74
C GLU A 197 9.92 23.35 2.53
N PRO A 198 9.70 22.49 1.52
CA PRO A 198 10.59 22.40 0.37
C PRO A 198 10.44 23.60 -0.57
N ASP A 199 11.56 24.07 -1.15
CA ASP A 199 11.56 25.06 -2.24
C ASP A 199 11.02 24.44 -3.54
N LEU A 200 11.21 23.12 -3.73
CA LEU A 200 10.70 22.35 -4.86
C LEU A 200 10.23 20.98 -4.39
N ASN A 201 9.03 20.58 -4.78
CA ASN A 201 8.53 19.21 -4.64
C ASN A 201 8.33 18.55 -5.99
N ILE A 202 8.81 17.30 -6.11
CA ILE A 202 8.57 16.42 -7.24
C ILE A 202 7.85 15.20 -6.71
N SER A 203 6.57 15.09 -7.04
CA SER A 203 5.73 13.92 -6.72
C SER A 203 5.70 13.00 -7.93
N LEU A 204 5.93 11.74 -7.72
CA LEU A 204 5.87 10.72 -8.74
C LEU A 204 4.56 9.94 -8.60
#